data_f5b6c99ff8aa287961da9b514de89fb5
#
_entry.id   f5b6c99ff8aa287961da9b514de89fb5
#
_cell.length_a   1.000
_cell.length_b   1.000
_cell.length_c   1.000
_cell.angle_alpha   90.00
_cell.angle_beta   90.00
_cell.angle_gamma   90.00
#
_symmetry.space_group_name_H-M   'P 1'
#
loop_
_entity.id
_entity.type
_entity.pdbx_description
1 polymer ?
#
loop_
_entity_poly.entity_id
_entity_poly.type
_entity_poly.pdbx_seq_one_letter_code
_entity_poly.pdbx_strand_id
1 'polypeptide(L)'
;HAQGFSYLCNEFNLNGTVFIPNNTPLQKKNRIEFFGGANIVIKQHGMNFDDCLKNALEFKKETNTLFIHPFNDHEIIDGQATIAYEIYNEINPNYIMCGVGGGGLISGILKYSKRIKPKCKVIGIEPNGAASLTKAIDYGKPIKLKKIDTFVDGGSVAEIGDKTFKIINKYIDFVQVANNEELA
;
A
#
# COMPACT_ATOMS: atom_id res chain seq x y z
N HIS A 1 4.11 -0.81 5.55
CA HIS A 1 5.02 -1.72 4.85
C HIS A 1 6.45 -1.62 5.40
N ALA A 2 7.10 -0.45 5.35
CA ALA A 2 8.49 -0.28 5.81
C ALA A 2 8.72 -0.75 7.26
N GLN A 3 7.81 -0.46 8.17
CA GLN A 3 7.91 -0.92 9.57
C GLN A 3 7.83 -2.45 9.69
N GLY A 4 6.87 -3.08 8.98
CA GLY A 4 6.74 -4.55 8.97
C GLY A 4 7.96 -5.23 8.34
N PHE A 5 8.48 -4.68 7.23
CA PHE A 5 9.72 -5.14 6.62
C PHE A 5 10.90 -5.07 7.61
N SER A 6 11.03 -3.92 8.30
CA SER A 6 12.12 -3.71 9.27
C SER A 6 12.01 -4.66 10.47
N TYR A 7 10.79 -4.87 10.98
CA TYR A 7 10.53 -5.83 12.04
C TYR A 7 10.98 -7.24 11.63
N LEU A 8 10.59 -7.70 10.44
CA LEU A 8 10.97 -9.04 9.97
C LEU A 8 12.48 -9.17 9.71
N CYS A 9 13.14 -8.12 9.20
CA CYS A 9 14.59 -8.14 9.04
C CYS A 9 15.29 -8.32 10.40
N ASN A 10 14.83 -7.63 11.43
CA ASN A 10 15.39 -7.77 12.78
C ASN A 10 15.08 -9.15 13.37
N GLU A 11 13.83 -9.62 13.27
CA GLU A 11 13.40 -10.92 13.81
C GLU A 11 14.16 -12.10 13.18
N PHE A 12 14.42 -12.04 11.89
CA PHE A 12 15.13 -13.11 11.17
C PHE A 12 16.62 -12.83 10.96
N ASN A 13 17.17 -11.80 11.60
CA ASN A 13 18.57 -11.37 11.46
C ASN A 13 19.01 -11.19 10.00
N LEU A 14 18.17 -10.54 9.20
CA LEU A 14 18.42 -10.23 7.80
C LEU A 14 18.76 -8.74 7.64
N ASN A 15 19.73 -8.43 6.78
CA ASN A 15 20.03 -7.04 6.44
C ASN A 15 19.03 -6.50 5.41
N GLY A 16 18.47 -5.33 5.70
CA GLY A 16 17.51 -4.66 4.83
C GLY A 16 17.85 -3.20 4.54
N THR A 17 17.48 -2.72 3.37
CA THR A 17 17.54 -1.29 3.03
C THR A 17 16.13 -0.77 2.75
N VAL A 18 15.75 0.30 3.43
CA VAL A 18 14.44 0.96 3.29
C VAL A 18 14.63 2.32 2.62
N PHE A 19 13.93 2.55 1.53
CA PHE A 19 13.89 3.83 0.84
C PHE A 19 12.65 4.61 1.26
N ILE A 20 12.81 5.85 1.71
CA ILE A 20 11.73 6.74 2.12
C ILE A 20 11.92 8.14 1.54
N PRO A 21 10.84 8.90 1.26
CA PRO A 21 10.93 10.29 0.85
C PRO A 21 11.62 11.17 1.90
N ASN A 22 12.23 12.26 1.45
CA ASN A 22 12.90 13.22 2.34
C ASN A 22 11.93 13.90 3.32
N ASN A 23 10.66 14.03 2.95
CA ASN A 23 9.58 14.62 3.75
C ASN A 23 8.82 13.60 4.61
N THR A 24 9.34 12.37 4.74
CA THR A 24 8.71 11.35 5.60
C THR A 24 8.64 11.85 7.05
N PRO A 25 7.48 11.80 7.70
CA PRO A 25 7.32 12.21 9.08
C PRO A 25 8.31 11.50 10.03
N LEU A 26 8.91 12.26 10.93
CA LEU A 26 9.93 11.77 11.88
C LEU A 26 9.43 10.56 12.68
N GLN A 27 8.15 10.58 13.08
CA GLN A 27 7.52 9.46 13.78
C GLN A 27 7.59 8.16 12.98
N LYS A 28 7.34 8.21 11.66
CA LYS A 28 7.43 7.01 10.81
C LYS A 28 8.87 6.52 10.69
N LYS A 29 9.81 7.44 10.51
CA LYS A 29 11.24 7.12 10.44
C LYS A 29 11.71 6.45 11.75
N ASN A 30 11.42 7.04 12.90
CA ASN A 30 11.78 6.49 14.20
C ASN A 30 11.20 5.10 14.45
N ARG A 31 9.98 4.84 13.95
CA ARG A 31 9.37 3.50 14.05
C ARG A 31 10.07 2.47 13.17
N ILE A 32 10.53 2.85 11.98
CA ILE A 32 11.33 1.98 11.11
C ILE A 32 12.64 1.61 11.80
N GLU A 33 13.34 2.60 12.36
CA GLU A 33 14.59 2.42 13.11
C GLU A 33 14.37 1.53 14.35
N PHE A 34 13.32 1.81 15.11
CA PHE A 34 12.98 1.05 16.32
C PHE A 34 12.74 -0.43 16.03
N PHE A 35 11.96 -0.76 15.00
CA PHE A 35 11.67 -2.15 14.66
C PHE A 35 12.85 -2.84 13.97
N GLY A 36 13.64 -2.13 13.20
CA GLY A 36 14.71 -2.71 12.40
C GLY A 36 16.04 -2.86 13.14
N GLY A 37 16.26 -2.07 14.19
CA GLY A 37 17.50 -2.10 14.97
C GLY A 37 18.73 -1.94 14.07
N ALA A 38 19.76 -2.74 14.33
CA ALA A 38 21.00 -2.75 13.57
C ALA A 38 20.88 -3.38 12.15
N ASN A 39 19.77 -4.05 11.88
CA ASN A 39 19.56 -4.81 10.64
C ASN A 39 19.05 -3.93 9.47
N ILE A 40 18.73 -2.64 9.73
CA ILE A 40 18.12 -1.78 8.73
C ILE A 40 18.99 -0.56 8.43
N VAL A 41 19.15 -0.30 7.14
CA VAL A 41 19.68 0.96 6.62
C VAL A 41 18.54 1.76 5.98
N ILE A 42 18.30 2.98 6.45
CA ILE A 42 17.33 3.91 5.86
C ILE A 42 18.05 4.81 4.88
N LYS A 43 17.56 4.84 3.63
CA LYS A 43 17.98 5.79 2.59
C LYS A 43 16.84 6.76 2.31
N GLN A 44 17.05 8.04 2.68
CA GLN A 44 16.11 9.11 2.35
C GLN A 44 16.47 9.68 0.98
N HIS A 45 15.52 9.64 0.03
CA HIS A 45 15.74 10.14 -1.32
C HIS A 45 14.43 10.53 -2.01
N GLY A 46 14.49 11.65 -2.76
CA GLY A 46 13.33 12.16 -3.49
C GLY A 46 12.26 12.76 -2.59
N MET A 47 11.18 13.22 -3.20
CA MET A 47 10.10 13.94 -2.52
C MET A 47 8.79 13.15 -2.47
N ASN A 48 8.71 12.02 -3.17
CA ASN A 48 7.49 11.22 -3.28
C ASN A 48 7.81 9.72 -3.42
N PHE A 49 6.75 8.90 -3.46
CA PHE A 49 6.84 7.46 -3.60
C PHE A 49 7.57 7.03 -4.88
N ASP A 50 7.28 7.68 -6.02
CA ASP A 50 7.84 7.29 -7.32
C ASP A 50 9.37 7.49 -7.37
N ASP A 51 9.87 8.58 -6.76
CA ASP A 51 11.31 8.83 -6.65
C ASP A 51 11.99 7.73 -5.82
N CYS A 52 11.38 7.36 -4.69
CA CYS A 52 11.88 6.27 -3.84
C CYS A 52 11.87 4.93 -4.56
N LEU A 53 10.79 4.62 -5.27
CA LEU A 53 10.67 3.37 -6.03
C LEU A 53 11.76 3.28 -7.10
N LYS A 54 12.00 4.35 -7.85
CA LYS A 54 13.06 4.40 -8.85
C LYS A 54 14.42 4.09 -8.23
N ASN A 55 14.77 4.76 -7.14
CA ASN A 55 16.05 4.55 -6.45
C ASN A 55 16.17 3.14 -5.87
N ALA A 56 15.10 2.58 -5.31
CA ALA A 56 15.10 1.21 -4.81
C ALA A 56 15.33 0.19 -5.94
N LEU A 57 14.74 0.42 -7.12
CA LEU A 57 14.93 -0.45 -8.28
C LEU A 57 16.34 -0.32 -8.90
N GLU A 58 16.94 0.87 -8.88
CA GLU A 58 18.34 1.09 -9.27
C GLU A 58 19.27 0.35 -8.30
N PHE A 59 19.08 0.52 -7.00
CA PHE A 59 19.85 -0.18 -5.97
C PHE A 59 19.72 -1.71 -6.08
N LYS A 60 18.52 -2.23 -6.36
CA LYS A 60 18.31 -3.65 -6.64
C LYS A 60 19.20 -4.15 -7.78
N LYS A 61 19.29 -3.39 -8.88
CA LYS A 61 20.10 -3.76 -10.06
C LYS A 61 21.60 -3.78 -9.74
N GLU A 62 22.06 -2.78 -8.99
CA GLU A 62 23.48 -2.62 -8.64
C GLU A 62 23.94 -3.69 -7.63
N THR A 63 23.09 -4.07 -6.69
CA THR A 63 23.44 -4.96 -5.59
C THR A 63 22.92 -6.39 -5.74
N ASN A 64 22.11 -6.65 -6.77
CA ASN A 64 21.42 -7.93 -7.01
C ASN A 64 20.60 -8.41 -5.78
N THR A 65 20.02 -7.50 -5.04
CA THR A 65 19.21 -7.79 -3.85
C THR A 65 17.75 -8.07 -4.21
N LEU A 66 17.05 -8.78 -3.32
CA LEU A 66 15.60 -8.97 -3.45
C LEU A 66 14.90 -7.62 -3.20
N PHE A 67 13.96 -7.26 -4.06
CA PHE A 67 13.09 -6.11 -3.88
C PHE A 67 11.69 -6.56 -3.47
N ILE A 68 11.21 -6.06 -2.34
CA ILE A 68 9.86 -6.32 -1.83
C ILE A 68 9.01 -5.09 -2.09
N HIS A 69 8.11 -5.21 -3.08
CA HIS A 69 7.24 -4.10 -3.48
C HIS A 69 6.20 -3.82 -2.38
N PRO A 70 5.91 -2.56 -2.01
CA PRO A 70 5.03 -2.26 -0.88
C PRO A 70 3.56 -2.65 -1.08
N PHE A 71 3.08 -2.87 -2.29
CA PHE A 71 1.70 -3.24 -2.56
C PHE A 71 1.49 -4.06 -3.85
N ASN A 72 2.29 -3.84 -4.90
CA ASN A 72 2.06 -4.44 -6.21
C ASN A 72 2.79 -5.78 -6.37
N ASP A 73 2.59 -6.66 -5.41
CA ASP A 73 3.17 -7.99 -5.33
C ASP A 73 2.14 -8.98 -4.80
N HIS A 74 2.07 -10.19 -5.36
CA HIS A 74 1.08 -11.19 -4.96
C HIS A 74 1.28 -11.68 -3.53
N GLU A 75 2.51 -11.87 -3.09
CA GLU A 75 2.82 -12.29 -1.73
C GLU A 75 2.47 -11.21 -0.70
N ILE A 76 2.73 -9.94 -1.05
CA ILE A 76 2.31 -8.80 -0.22
C ILE A 76 0.79 -8.68 -0.15
N ILE A 77 0.09 -8.84 -1.29
CA ILE A 77 -1.38 -8.83 -1.32
C ILE A 77 -1.94 -9.97 -0.46
N ASP A 78 -1.35 -11.16 -0.52
CA ASP A 78 -1.77 -12.31 0.28
C ASP A 78 -1.49 -12.10 1.76
N GLY A 79 -0.38 -11.47 2.11
CA GLY A 79 -0.12 -11.00 3.48
C GLY A 79 -1.18 -10.02 3.98
N GLN A 80 -1.63 -9.07 3.15
CA GLN A 80 -2.71 -8.14 3.51
C GLN A 80 -4.08 -8.83 3.69
N ALA A 81 -4.29 -9.99 3.09
CA ALA A 81 -5.52 -10.77 3.25
C ALA A 81 -5.75 -11.27 4.69
N THR A 82 -4.70 -11.38 5.51
CA THR A 82 -4.78 -11.76 6.93
C THR A 82 -5.65 -10.79 7.74
N ILE A 83 -5.70 -9.51 7.36
CA ILE A 83 -6.57 -8.52 8.00
C ILE A 83 -8.06 -8.92 7.88
N ALA A 84 -8.47 -9.35 6.70
CA ALA A 84 -9.86 -9.83 6.51
C ALA A 84 -10.11 -11.13 7.27
N TYR A 85 -9.14 -12.05 7.34
CA TYR A 85 -9.21 -13.24 8.17
C TYR A 85 -9.45 -12.89 9.65
N GLU A 86 -8.67 -11.97 10.20
CA GLU A 86 -8.79 -11.52 11.59
C GLU A 86 -10.17 -10.88 11.84
N ILE A 87 -10.61 -9.97 10.96
CA ILE A 87 -11.93 -9.33 11.05
C ILE A 87 -13.05 -10.38 11.11
N TYR A 88 -13.04 -11.39 10.22
CA TYR A 88 -14.10 -12.39 10.18
C TYR A 88 -14.05 -13.40 11.33
N ASN A 89 -12.94 -13.55 12.01
CA ASN A 89 -12.86 -14.34 13.23
C ASN A 89 -13.51 -13.62 14.43
N GLU A 90 -13.54 -12.29 14.42
CA GLU A 90 -14.10 -11.51 15.52
C GLU A 90 -15.53 -11.05 15.26
N ILE A 91 -15.84 -10.65 14.02
CA ILE A 91 -17.16 -10.09 13.67
C ILE A 91 -17.62 -10.61 12.29
N ASN A 92 -18.92 -10.44 12.03
CA ASN A 92 -19.52 -10.76 10.73
C ASN A 92 -20.07 -9.49 10.04
N PRO A 93 -19.20 -8.65 9.45
CA PRO A 93 -19.61 -7.36 8.91
C PRO A 93 -20.38 -7.51 7.59
N ASN A 94 -21.32 -6.60 7.35
CA ASN A 94 -21.97 -6.43 6.05
C ASN A 94 -21.13 -5.58 5.09
N TYR A 95 -20.31 -4.69 5.65
CA TYR A 95 -19.46 -3.77 4.92
C TYR A 95 -18.05 -3.72 5.52
N ILE A 96 -17.05 -3.68 4.64
CA ILE A 96 -15.67 -3.35 5.01
C ILE A 96 -15.26 -2.14 4.16
N MET A 97 -14.85 -1.06 4.82
CA MET A 97 -14.33 0.15 4.16
C MET A 97 -12.86 0.31 4.50
N CYS A 98 -12.05 0.63 3.50
CA CYS A 98 -10.63 0.90 3.73
C CYS A 98 -10.07 1.91 2.73
N GLY A 99 -9.04 2.63 3.17
CA GLY A 99 -8.30 3.57 2.33
C GLY A 99 -7.55 2.86 1.20
N VAL A 100 -7.49 3.51 0.04
CA VAL A 100 -6.78 3.04 -1.14
C VAL A 100 -5.68 4.02 -1.53
N GLY A 101 -4.44 3.54 -1.49
CA GLY A 101 -3.29 4.15 -2.15
C GLY A 101 -2.89 3.27 -3.34
N GLY A 102 -1.82 2.48 -3.22
CA GLY A 102 -1.41 1.53 -4.25
C GLY A 102 -2.28 0.27 -4.40
N GLY A 103 -3.30 0.09 -3.56
CA GLY A 103 -4.29 -0.97 -3.66
C GLY A 103 -3.94 -2.29 -2.97
N GLY A 104 -2.79 -2.40 -2.27
CA GLY A 104 -2.36 -3.66 -1.64
C GLY A 104 -3.33 -4.18 -0.58
N LEU A 105 -3.71 -3.32 0.38
CA LEU A 105 -4.62 -3.65 1.46
C LEU A 105 -5.98 -4.11 0.94
N ILE A 106 -6.64 -3.28 0.14
CA ILE A 106 -7.97 -3.60 -0.37
C ILE A 106 -7.97 -4.84 -1.27
N SER A 107 -6.91 -5.07 -2.02
CA SER A 107 -6.77 -6.30 -2.84
C SER A 107 -6.73 -7.55 -1.98
N GLY A 108 -6.00 -7.54 -0.87
CA GLY A 108 -5.97 -8.64 0.10
C GLY A 108 -7.33 -8.88 0.72
N ILE A 109 -7.98 -7.82 1.20
CA ILE A 109 -9.33 -7.88 1.77
C ILE A 109 -10.32 -8.45 0.75
N LEU A 110 -10.34 -7.96 -0.48
CA LEU A 110 -11.22 -8.42 -1.55
C LEU A 110 -11.00 -9.90 -1.86
N LYS A 111 -9.75 -10.31 -2.02
CA LYS A 111 -9.37 -11.68 -2.36
C LYS A 111 -9.89 -12.68 -1.32
N TYR A 112 -9.78 -12.34 -0.03
CA TYR A 112 -10.28 -13.17 1.06
C TYR A 112 -11.80 -13.08 1.21
N SER A 113 -12.35 -11.86 1.27
CA SER A 113 -13.78 -11.63 1.53
C SER A 113 -14.68 -12.26 0.47
N LYS A 114 -14.33 -12.10 -0.81
CA LYS A 114 -15.16 -12.66 -1.90
C LYS A 114 -15.14 -14.19 -1.95
N ARG A 115 -14.14 -14.82 -1.37
CA ARG A 115 -14.08 -16.27 -1.22
C ARG A 115 -14.91 -16.78 -0.03
N ILE A 116 -14.83 -16.10 1.12
CA ILE A 116 -15.38 -16.59 2.39
C ILE A 116 -16.76 -15.99 2.69
N LYS A 117 -16.95 -14.69 2.39
CA LYS A 117 -18.16 -13.92 2.67
C LYS A 117 -18.54 -13.08 1.44
N PRO A 118 -18.93 -13.69 0.31
CA PRO A 118 -19.16 -12.99 -0.95
C PRO A 118 -20.26 -11.91 -0.89
N LYS A 119 -21.15 -11.97 0.10
CA LYS A 119 -22.19 -10.95 0.33
C LYS A 119 -21.67 -9.70 1.04
N CYS A 120 -20.53 -9.77 1.75
CA CYS A 120 -19.91 -8.61 2.36
C CYS A 120 -19.46 -7.63 1.27
N LYS A 121 -19.88 -6.38 1.41
CA LYS A 121 -19.51 -5.30 0.49
C LYS A 121 -18.17 -4.71 0.90
N VAL A 122 -17.26 -4.60 -0.06
CA VAL A 122 -15.95 -3.98 0.17
C VAL A 122 -15.88 -2.65 -0.59
N ILE A 123 -15.61 -1.57 0.15
CA ILE A 123 -15.64 -0.19 -0.33
C ILE A 123 -14.22 0.40 -0.19
N GLY A 124 -13.70 0.90 -1.30
CA GLY A 124 -12.43 1.65 -1.30
C GLY A 124 -12.69 3.13 -1.08
N ILE A 125 -11.87 3.78 -0.26
CA ILE A 125 -11.91 5.23 -0.04
C ILE A 125 -10.61 5.82 -0.58
N GLU A 126 -10.72 6.76 -1.52
CA GLU A 126 -9.57 7.49 -2.07
C GLU A 126 -9.65 8.98 -1.72
N PRO A 127 -8.51 9.64 -1.45
CA PRO A 127 -8.47 11.09 -1.38
C PRO A 127 -8.67 11.68 -2.79
N ASN A 128 -9.46 12.74 -2.90
CA ASN A 128 -9.75 13.40 -4.18
C ASN A 128 -8.49 13.91 -4.89
N GLY A 129 -7.48 14.29 -4.12
CA GLY A 129 -6.17 14.74 -4.63
C GLY A 129 -5.27 13.62 -5.16
N ALA A 130 -5.61 12.33 -4.97
CA ALA A 130 -4.83 11.18 -5.43
C ALA A 130 -5.71 9.97 -5.80
N ALA A 131 -6.86 10.19 -6.45
CA ALA A 131 -7.84 9.18 -6.83
C ALA A 131 -7.38 8.35 -8.04
N SER A 132 -6.29 7.60 -7.88
CA SER A 132 -5.67 6.82 -8.96
C SER A 132 -6.45 5.57 -9.33
N LEU A 133 -7.14 4.94 -8.37
CA LEU A 133 -8.01 3.79 -8.62
C LEU A 133 -9.27 4.19 -9.40
N THR A 134 -9.95 5.28 -8.99
CA THR A 134 -11.11 5.81 -9.71
C THR A 134 -10.75 6.08 -11.16
N LYS A 135 -9.63 6.74 -11.42
CA LYS A 135 -9.14 6.96 -12.79
C LYS A 135 -8.83 5.66 -13.52
N ALA A 136 -8.22 4.69 -12.86
CA ALA A 136 -7.94 3.39 -13.47
C ALA A 136 -9.23 2.64 -13.86
N ILE A 137 -10.28 2.72 -13.04
CA ILE A 137 -11.60 2.13 -13.35
C ILE A 137 -12.21 2.81 -14.57
N ASP A 138 -12.22 4.16 -14.62
CA ASP A 138 -12.76 4.94 -15.74
C ASP A 138 -12.09 4.57 -17.08
N TYR A 139 -10.79 4.31 -17.07
CA TYR A 139 -10.00 4.01 -18.27
C TYR A 139 -9.80 2.50 -18.53
N GLY A 140 -10.24 1.63 -17.63
CA GLY A 140 -10.04 0.18 -17.72
C GLY A 140 -8.61 -0.31 -17.53
N LYS A 141 -7.69 0.55 -17.09
CA LYS A 141 -6.27 0.24 -16.87
C LYS A 141 -5.63 1.23 -15.89
N PRO A 142 -4.52 0.86 -15.20
CA PRO A 142 -3.74 1.81 -14.41
C PRO A 142 -3.35 3.04 -15.22
N ILE A 143 -3.52 4.21 -14.62
CA ILE A 143 -3.20 5.51 -15.21
C ILE A 143 -2.41 6.32 -14.18
N LYS A 144 -1.27 6.83 -14.60
CA LYS A 144 -0.47 7.72 -13.77
C LYS A 144 -1.06 9.12 -13.72
N LEU A 145 -1.41 9.59 -12.53
CA LEU A 145 -1.86 10.96 -12.29
C LEU A 145 -0.69 11.93 -12.51
N LYS A 146 -0.94 13.01 -13.22
CA LYS A 146 0.10 14.03 -13.49
C LYS A 146 0.50 14.82 -12.24
N LYS A 147 -0.42 15.00 -11.31
CA LYS A 147 -0.24 15.72 -10.05
C LYS A 147 -1.06 15.03 -8.97
N ILE A 148 -0.50 14.91 -7.79
CA ILE A 148 -1.17 14.39 -6.61
C ILE A 148 -1.05 15.39 -5.45
N ASP A 149 -2.08 15.39 -4.58
CA ASP A 149 -2.01 16.01 -3.28
C ASP A 149 -1.48 14.97 -2.28
N THR A 150 -0.53 15.36 -1.45
CA THR A 150 0.12 14.48 -0.47
C THR A 150 -0.42 14.67 0.96
N PHE A 151 -1.54 15.35 1.13
CA PHE A 151 -2.17 15.55 2.43
C PHE A 151 -2.43 14.22 3.15
N VAL A 152 -2.99 13.25 2.44
CA VAL A 152 -3.20 11.89 2.96
C VAL A 152 -1.96 11.03 2.65
N ASP A 153 -0.96 11.11 3.49
CA ASP A 153 0.37 10.50 3.29
C ASP A 153 0.31 9.00 2.86
N GLY A 154 -0.50 8.17 3.52
CA GLY A 154 -0.63 6.75 3.18
C GLY A 154 -1.46 6.43 1.92
N GLY A 155 -2.25 7.39 1.44
CA GLY A 155 -3.14 7.25 0.26
C GLY A 155 -2.61 7.94 -0.99
N SER A 156 -1.54 8.72 -0.89
CA SER A 156 -1.05 9.57 -1.97
C SER A 156 -0.13 8.82 -2.94
N VAL A 157 -0.73 7.96 -3.75
CA VAL A 157 -0.03 7.17 -4.79
C VAL A 157 -0.50 7.62 -6.17
N ALA A 158 0.46 8.02 -7.03
CA ALA A 158 0.13 8.55 -8.35
C ALA A 158 -0.45 7.52 -9.31
N GLU A 159 -0.17 6.24 -9.11
CA GLU A 159 -0.63 5.16 -9.98
C GLU A 159 -0.92 3.90 -9.16
N ILE A 160 -2.11 3.34 -9.32
CA ILE A 160 -2.46 2.04 -8.73
C ILE A 160 -1.60 0.93 -9.35
N GLY A 161 -1.26 -0.10 -8.56
CA GLY A 161 -0.51 -1.24 -9.09
C GLY A 161 -1.30 -2.03 -10.15
N ASP A 162 -0.63 -2.61 -11.12
CA ASP A 162 -1.27 -3.42 -12.17
C ASP A 162 -1.86 -4.72 -11.62
N LYS A 163 -1.18 -5.38 -10.68
CA LYS A 163 -1.66 -6.59 -10.01
C LYS A 163 -2.81 -6.27 -9.07
N THR A 164 -2.69 -5.19 -8.29
CA THR A 164 -3.74 -4.76 -7.38
C THR A 164 -4.99 -4.31 -8.16
N PHE A 165 -4.83 -3.54 -9.24
CA PHE A 165 -5.93 -3.12 -10.10
C PHE A 165 -6.71 -4.30 -10.68
N LYS A 166 -6.04 -5.34 -11.16
CA LYS A 166 -6.72 -6.54 -11.70
C LYS A 166 -7.65 -7.20 -10.66
N ILE A 167 -7.23 -7.25 -9.40
CA ILE A 167 -8.04 -7.82 -8.31
C ILE A 167 -9.19 -6.87 -7.97
N ILE A 168 -8.88 -5.59 -7.78
CA ILE A 168 -9.85 -4.58 -7.38
C ILE A 168 -10.94 -4.44 -8.44
N ASN A 169 -10.57 -4.25 -9.70
CA ASN A 169 -11.51 -4.08 -10.80
C ASN A 169 -12.48 -5.25 -10.97
N LYS A 170 -12.04 -6.45 -10.57
CA LYS A 170 -12.87 -7.65 -10.62
C LYS A 170 -13.86 -7.76 -9.47
N TYR A 171 -13.49 -7.28 -8.28
CA TYR A 171 -14.20 -7.65 -7.05
C TYR A 171 -14.74 -6.48 -6.23
N ILE A 172 -14.32 -5.24 -6.50
CA ILE A 172 -14.75 -4.06 -5.73
C ILE A 172 -16.26 -3.83 -5.88
N ASP A 173 -16.92 -3.49 -4.79
CA ASP A 173 -18.33 -3.13 -4.83
C ASP A 173 -18.51 -1.63 -5.11
N PHE A 174 -17.76 -0.78 -4.43
CA PHE A 174 -17.80 0.67 -4.61
C PHE A 174 -16.43 1.30 -4.37
N VAL A 175 -16.20 2.45 -5.01
CA VAL A 175 -15.10 3.35 -4.67
C VAL A 175 -15.72 4.72 -4.35
N GLN A 176 -15.37 5.25 -3.19
CA GLN A 176 -15.76 6.57 -2.74
C GLN A 176 -14.55 7.48 -2.75
N VAL A 177 -14.68 8.62 -3.41
CA VAL A 177 -13.67 9.69 -3.33
C VAL A 177 -14.10 10.64 -2.22
N ALA A 178 -13.19 10.92 -1.29
CA ALA A 178 -13.41 11.81 -0.16
C ALA A 178 -12.47 13.03 -0.25
N ASN A 179 -12.95 14.19 0.18
CA ASN A 179 -12.13 15.39 0.24
C ASN A 179 -11.28 15.42 1.53
N ASN A 180 -10.34 16.37 1.61
CA ASN A 180 -9.42 16.47 2.74
C ASN A 180 -10.14 16.77 4.07
N GLU A 181 -11.28 17.48 4.05
CA GLU A 181 -12.06 17.79 5.25
C GLU A 181 -12.78 16.54 5.78
N GLU A 182 -13.21 15.65 4.89
CA GLU A 182 -13.85 14.37 5.25
C GLU A 182 -12.83 13.33 5.77
N LEU A 183 -11.54 13.52 5.49
CA LEU A 183 -10.47 12.61 5.87
C LEU A 183 -9.64 13.08 7.06
N ALA A 184 -9.80 14.33 7.49
CA ALA A 184 -9.11 14.94 8.66
C ALA A 184 -9.85 14.66 9.96
#